data_66a6642230e40817010702ca075bd54a
#
_entry.id   66a6642230e40817010702ca075bd54a
#
_cell.length_a   1.000
_cell.length_b   1.000
_cell.length_c   1.000
_cell.angle_alpha   90.00
_cell.angle_beta   90.00
_cell.angle_gamma   90.00
#
_symmetry.space_group_name_H-M   'P 1'
#
loop_
_entity.id
_entity.type
_entity.pdbx_description
1 polymer ?
#
loop_
_entity_poly.entity_id
_entity_poly.type
_entity_poly.pdbx_seq_one_letter_code
_entity_poly.pdbx_strand_id
1 'polypeptide(L)'
;MCIRDRLCITALCGALSACSAPRIDGRAESEHQPSACESAYWAADASTATMNGRHHIIMRYLAAKQAVGQWSEVAATCTQRFAQGTIRSAQAEHMAVTLGTRLGGNDTYRTVSDDSLRQVLGIDLDGATLGAMSLAEDRAGFVMEVLAARDTPGATLSRSDRHKTAGQLLFTASGLSRDPREKVYDIQKILASPTSMTDSTTGLSVPTTALTEIDCAREQLAAMADDGASAKSKHTDKTGNNTNGNGDTDSATDTTDVNATDTNTVGTENDARLRVLSTLISSHITSAFALGYPDMDAFLFS
;
A
#
# COMPACT_ATOMS: atom_id res chain seq x y z
N MET A 1 -57.50 31.77 -28.80
CA MET A 1 -57.74 32.32 -27.67
C MET A 1 -57.76 31.45 -26.47
N CYS A 2 -56.68 31.23 -25.85
CA CYS A 2 -56.44 30.15 -24.90
C CYS A 2 -56.06 30.70 -23.56
N ILE A 3 -56.99 30.75 -22.62
CA ILE A 3 -56.80 31.15 -21.22
C ILE A 3 -56.81 29.90 -20.27
N ARG A 4 -56.65 28.71 -20.82
CA ARG A 4 -56.73 27.47 -20.02
C ARG A 4 -55.39 26.82 -19.66
N ASP A 5 -54.25 27.28 -20.22
CA ASP A 5 -52.98 26.59 -20.03
C ASP A 5 -52.08 27.16 -18.93
N ARG A 6 -52.50 28.19 -18.21
CA ARG A 6 -51.67 28.77 -17.14
C ARG A 6 -51.97 28.33 -15.71
N LEU A 7 -53.00 27.50 -15.52
CA LEU A 7 -53.42 27.02 -14.20
C LEU A 7 -52.87 25.65 -13.79
N CYS A 8 -52.20 24.93 -14.70
CA CYS A 8 -51.64 23.61 -14.39
C CYS A 8 -50.20 23.65 -13.91
N ILE A 9 -49.45 24.75 -14.09
CA ILE A 9 -48.02 24.83 -13.71
C ILE A 9 -47.78 25.20 -12.25
N THR A 10 -48.76 25.88 -11.63
CA THR A 10 -48.65 26.28 -10.21
C THR A 10 -49.04 25.18 -9.22
N ALA A 11 -49.70 24.13 -9.63
CA ALA A 11 -50.10 23.03 -8.75
C ALA A 11 -49.01 21.94 -8.59
N LEU A 12 -48.01 21.90 -9.48
CA LEU A 12 -46.94 20.90 -9.41
C LEU A 12 -45.76 21.29 -8.54
N CYS A 13 -45.60 22.58 -8.26
CA CYS A 13 -44.49 23.06 -7.38
C CYS A 13 -44.80 22.95 -5.87
N GLY A 14 -46.07 22.72 -5.50
CA GLY A 14 -46.48 22.59 -4.08
C GLY A 14 -46.31 21.18 -3.50
N ALA A 15 -46.03 20.16 -4.31
CA ALA A 15 -46.00 18.77 -3.86
C ALA A 15 -44.55 18.28 -3.50
N LEU A 16 -43.52 19.08 -3.77
CA LEU A 16 -42.12 18.69 -3.53
C LEU A 16 -41.57 19.14 -2.15
N SER A 17 -42.34 19.86 -1.36
CA SER A 17 -41.91 20.36 -0.04
C SER A 17 -42.38 19.49 1.15
N ALA A 18 -42.95 18.34 0.94
CA ALA A 18 -43.54 17.50 2.01
C ALA A 18 -42.72 16.24 2.35
N CYS A 19 -41.44 16.13 1.92
CA CYS A 19 -40.58 15.00 2.31
C CYS A 19 -39.43 15.43 3.22
N SER A 20 -39.63 16.41 4.11
CA SER A 20 -38.80 16.49 5.30
C SER A 20 -39.42 15.56 6.36
N ALA A 21 -39.10 14.27 6.29
CA ALA A 21 -39.36 13.39 7.41
C ALA A 21 -38.74 14.04 8.66
N PRO A 22 -39.46 14.14 9.80
CA PRO A 22 -38.88 14.69 11.02
C PRO A 22 -37.63 13.85 11.34
N ARG A 23 -36.46 14.48 11.35
CA ARG A 23 -35.25 13.87 11.89
C ARG A 23 -35.54 13.50 13.32
N ILE A 24 -35.47 12.22 13.63
CA ILE A 24 -35.54 11.76 15.03
C ILE A 24 -34.28 12.30 15.68
N ASP A 25 -34.46 13.17 16.68
CA ASP A 25 -33.36 13.65 17.51
C ASP A 25 -32.62 12.44 18.07
N GLY A 26 -31.30 12.38 17.87
CA GLY A 26 -30.45 11.23 18.20
C GLY A 26 -29.94 10.45 16.98
N ARG A 27 -30.53 10.60 15.80
CA ARG A 27 -30.01 9.93 14.58
C ARG A 27 -28.79 10.66 13.99
N ALA A 28 -28.67 11.96 14.24
CA ALA A 28 -27.53 12.75 13.82
C ALA A 28 -26.23 12.40 14.57
N GLU A 29 -26.34 11.91 15.81
CA GLU A 29 -25.20 11.47 16.62
C GLU A 29 -24.69 10.06 16.23
N SER A 30 -25.50 9.27 15.52
CA SER A 30 -25.13 7.93 15.06
C SER A 30 -24.65 7.87 13.61
N GLU A 31 -24.72 8.96 12.86
CA GLU A 31 -24.06 9.06 11.56
C GLU A 31 -22.54 9.28 11.78
N HIS A 32 -21.88 8.21 12.14
CA HIS A 32 -20.41 8.18 12.26
C HIS A 32 -19.84 8.54 10.89
N GLN A 33 -19.16 9.67 10.82
CA GLN A 33 -18.44 10.01 9.59
C GLN A 33 -17.33 8.96 9.41
N PRO A 34 -17.29 8.23 8.28
CA PRO A 34 -16.29 7.18 8.12
C PRO A 34 -14.88 7.76 8.21
N SER A 35 -14.00 7.04 8.86
CA SER A 35 -12.58 7.38 8.92
C SER A 35 -11.96 7.40 7.51
N ALA A 36 -10.80 8.05 7.38
CA ALA A 36 -10.04 8.04 6.12
C ALA A 36 -9.76 6.61 5.66
N CYS A 37 -9.38 5.72 6.59
CA CYS A 37 -9.16 4.29 6.32
C CYS A 37 -10.42 3.59 5.79
N GLU A 38 -11.57 3.76 6.43
CA GLU A 38 -12.83 3.14 6.01
C GLU A 38 -13.27 3.64 4.63
N SER A 39 -13.17 4.94 4.41
CA SER A 39 -13.51 5.57 3.13
C SER A 39 -12.61 5.05 1.99
N ALA A 40 -11.30 4.97 2.23
CA ALA A 40 -10.35 4.44 1.28
C ALA A 40 -10.63 2.96 0.98
N TYR A 41 -10.90 2.16 2.02
CA TYR A 41 -11.19 0.74 1.88
C TYR A 41 -12.47 0.50 1.05
N TRP A 42 -13.56 1.18 1.34
CA TRP A 42 -14.81 1.01 0.58
C TRP A 42 -14.66 1.41 -0.89
N ALA A 43 -13.94 2.50 -1.17
CA ALA A 43 -13.66 2.91 -2.54
C ALA A 43 -12.84 1.85 -3.29
N ALA A 44 -11.79 1.32 -2.65
CA ALA A 44 -10.93 0.29 -3.22
C ALA A 44 -11.67 -1.03 -3.47
N ASP A 45 -12.51 -1.46 -2.52
CA ASP A 45 -13.31 -2.68 -2.63
C ASP A 45 -14.35 -2.57 -3.75
N ALA A 46 -15.06 -1.45 -3.87
CA ALA A 46 -16.01 -1.19 -4.94
C ALA A 46 -15.36 -1.22 -6.33
N SER A 47 -14.17 -0.62 -6.47
CA SER A 47 -13.41 -0.66 -7.73
C SER A 47 -12.93 -2.08 -8.04
N THR A 48 -12.51 -2.85 -7.03
CA THR A 48 -12.11 -4.25 -7.18
C THR A 48 -13.28 -5.13 -7.61
N ALA A 49 -14.46 -4.94 -7.03
CA ALA A 49 -15.68 -5.64 -7.44
C ALA A 49 -16.02 -5.37 -8.91
N THR A 50 -15.88 -4.11 -9.36
CA THR A 50 -16.11 -3.74 -10.76
C THR A 50 -15.05 -4.35 -11.68
N MET A 51 -13.77 -4.30 -11.30
CA MET A 51 -12.62 -4.84 -12.03
C MET A 51 -12.79 -6.35 -12.29
N ASN A 52 -13.22 -7.10 -11.27
CA ASN A 52 -13.38 -8.55 -11.32
C ASN A 52 -14.77 -8.98 -11.81
N GLY A 53 -15.72 -8.05 -11.92
CA GLY A 53 -17.11 -8.30 -12.31
C GLY A 53 -17.28 -8.63 -13.79
N ARG A 54 -18.54 -8.96 -14.16
CA ARG A 54 -18.95 -9.26 -15.55
C ARG A 54 -19.28 -7.96 -16.32
N HIS A 55 -18.44 -6.94 -16.19
CA HIS A 55 -18.61 -5.66 -16.88
C HIS A 55 -17.88 -5.66 -18.23
N HIS A 56 -18.22 -4.69 -19.07
CA HIS A 56 -17.49 -4.45 -20.32
C HIS A 56 -16.00 -4.19 -20.04
N ILE A 57 -15.12 -4.67 -20.93
CA ILE A 57 -13.67 -4.62 -20.73
C ILE A 57 -13.14 -3.21 -20.40
N ILE A 58 -13.70 -2.17 -21.01
CA ILE A 58 -13.33 -0.77 -20.74
C ILE A 58 -13.68 -0.38 -19.30
N MET A 59 -14.84 -0.77 -18.79
CA MET A 59 -15.25 -0.48 -17.41
C MET A 59 -14.33 -1.21 -16.40
N ARG A 60 -14.01 -2.47 -16.69
CA ARG A 60 -13.07 -3.25 -15.89
C ARG A 60 -11.67 -2.62 -15.89
N TYR A 61 -11.20 -2.17 -17.04
CA TYR A 61 -9.91 -1.50 -17.18
C TYR A 61 -9.88 -0.20 -16.37
N LEU A 62 -10.89 0.65 -16.50
CA LEU A 62 -10.96 1.92 -15.74
C LEU A 62 -11.03 1.66 -14.23
N ALA A 63 -11.83 0.68 -13.81
CA ALA A 63 -11.92 0.27 -12.41
C ALA A 63 -10.57 -0.27 -11.88
N ALA A 64 -9.85 -1.05 -12.68
CA ALA A 64 -8.52 -1.53 -12.33
C ALA A 64 -7.54 -0.35 -12.13
N LYS A 65 -7.54 0.62 -13.03
CA LYS A 65 -6.71 1.83 -12.89
C LYS A 65 -7.03 2.64 -11.64
N GLN A 66 -8.31 2.76 -11.28
CA GLN A 66 -8.73 3.42 -10.04
C GLN A 66 -8.32 2.63 -8.80
N ALA A 67 -8.51 1.31 -8.81
CA ALA A 67 -8.21 0.44 -7.69
C ALA A 67 -6.73 0.50 -7.28
N VAL A 68 -5.81 0.70 -8.23
CA VAL A 68 -4.37 0.86 -7.94
C VAL A 68 -4.11 1.96 -6.91
N GLY A 69 -4.60 3.17 -7.15
CA GLY A 69 -4.40 4.30 -6.24
C GLY A 69 -5.18 4.15 -4.94
N GLN A 70 -6.40 3.63 -5.01
CA GLN A 70 -7.26 3.44 -3.84
C GLN A 70 -6.69 2.41 -2.87
N TRP A 71 -6.14 1.29 -3.36
CA TRP A 71 -5.45 0.31 -2.51
C TRP A 71 -4.13 0.83 -1.95
N SER A 72 -3.40 1.65 -2.71
CA SER A 72 -2.23 2.36 -2.18
C SER A 72 -2.61 3.34 -1.06
N GLU A 73 -3.81 3.97 -1.15
CA GLU A 73 -4.36 4.79 -0.07
C GLU A 73 -4.73 3.96 1.16
N VAL A 74 -5.34 2.78 0.98
CA VAL A 74 -5.58 1.83 2.08
C VAL A 74 -4.28 1.45 2.76
N ALA A 75 -3.22 1.15 2.01
CA ALA A 75 -1.92 0.84 2.59
C ALA A 75 -1.38 1.98 3.47
N ALA A 76 -1.55 3.23 3.04
CA ALA A 76 -1.06 4.40 3.76
C ALA A 76 -1.90 4.75 5.00
N THR A 77 -3.23 4.77 4.87
CA THR A 77 -4.14 5.27 5.91
C THR A 77 -4.60 4.19 6.88
N CYS A 78 -4.48 2.91 6.53
CA CYS A 78 -4.88 1.77 7.35
C CYS A 78 -3.66 0.94 7.76
N THR A 79 -2.93 1.33 8.77
CA THR A 79 -1.66 0.68 9.20
C THR A 79 -1.76 -0.84 9.32
N GLN A 80 -2.90 -1.36 9.84
CA GLN A 80 -3.14 -2.81 9.98
C GLN A 80 -3.44 -3.52 8.66
N ARG A 81 -3.67 -2.76 7.57
CA ARG A 81 -3.97 -3.27 6.23
C ARG A 81 -2.89 -2.92 5.22
N PHE A 82 -1.70 -2.50 5.68
CA PHE A 82 -0.60 -2.11 4.79
C PHE A 82 -0.29 -3.20 3.77
N ALA A 83 -0.10 -4.44 4.22
CA ALA A 83 0.17 -5.58 3.35
C ALA A 83 -0.99 -5.84 2.37
N GLN A 84 -2.24 -5.85 2.87
CA GLN A 84 -3.42 -6.03 2.01
C GLN A 84 -3.51 -4.94 0.94
N GLY A 85 -3.37 -3.68 1.32
CA GLY A 85 -3.42 -2.55 0.39
C GLY A 85 -2.33 -2.64 -0.68
N THR A 86 -1.12 -2.98 -0.27
CA THR A 86 0.04 -3.11 -1.17
C THR A 86 -0.14 -4.25 -2.17
N ILE A 87 -0.53 -5.45 -1.74
CA ILE A 87 -0.75 -6.61 -2.62
C ILE A 87 -1.91 -6.35 -3.57
N ARG A 88 -3.03 -5.82 -3.08
CA ARG A 88 -4.20 -5.49 -3.91
C ARG A 88 -3.91 -4.40 -4.93
N SER A 89 -3.08 -3.41 -4.58
CA SER A 89 -2.60 -2.40 -5.53
C SER A 89 -1.82 -3.03 -6.68
N ALA A 90 -0.92 -3.98 -6.38
CA ALA A 90 -0.17 -4.71 -7.40
C ALA A 90 -1.07 -5.57 -8.31
N GLN A 91 -2.05 -6.29 -7.74
CA GLN A 91 -3.02 -7.07 -8.52
C GLN A 91 -3.86 -6.18 -9.44
N ALA A 92 -4.33 -5.04 -8.94
CA ALA A 92 -5.08 -4.07 -9.73
C ALA A 92 -4.24 -3.50 -10.89
N GLU A 93 -2.96 -3.22 -10.63
CA GLU A 93 -2.03 -2.74 -11.66
C GLU A 93 -1.78 -3.81 -12.73
N HIS A 94 -1.55 -5.05 -12.33
CA HIS A 94 -1.40 -6.17 -13.28
C HIS A 94 -2.63 -6.34 -14.16
N MET A 95 -3.82 -6.26 -13.56
CA MET A 95 -5.10 -6.29 -14.30
C MET A 95 -5.22 -5.10 -15.25
N ALA A 96 -4.86 -3.89 -14.82
CA ALA A 96 -4.90 -2.69 -15.66
C ALA A 96 -3.97 -2.84 -16.88
N VAL A 97 -2.72 -3.26 -16.70
CA VAL A 97 -1.77 -3.50 -17.79
C VAL A 97 -2.28 -4.58 -18.74
N THR A 98 -2.80 -5.69 -18.20
CA THR A 98 -3.33 -6.80 -18.99
C THR A 98 -4.53 -6.38 -19.83
N LEU A 99 -5.49 -5.66 -19.24
CA LEU A 99 -6.69 -5.18 -19.95
C LEU A 99 -6.34 -4.05 -20.93
N GLY A 100 -5.42 -3.15 -20.54
CA GLY A 100 -4.92 -2.08 -21.41
C GLY A 100 -4.29 -2.64 -22.68
N THR A 101 -3.43 -3.65 -22.56
CA THR A 101 -2.84 -4.35 -23.72
C THR A 101 -3.91 -4.95 -24.63
N ARG A 102 -4.96 -5.59 -24.05
CA ARG A 102 -6.08 -6.15 -24.83
C ARG A 102 -6.91 -5.09 -25.55
N LEU A 103 -6.91 -3.85 -25.04
CA LEU A 103 -7.56 -2.69 -25.66
C LEU A 103 -6.67 -1.99 -26.69
N GLY A 104 -5.44 -2.48 -26.93
CA GLY A 104 -4.46 -1.86 -27.84
C GLY A 104 -3.67 -0.70 -27.22
N GLY A 105 -3.73 -0.54 -25.88
CA GLY A 105 -2.94 0.44 -25.14
C GLY A 105 -1.51 -0.04 -24.85
N ASN A 106 -0.67 0.90 -24.40
CA ASN A 106 0.74 0.67 -24.03
C ASN A 106 0.94 0.93 -22.53
N ASP A 107 0.03 0.45 -21.69
CA ASP A 107 0.18 0.59 -20.24
C ASP A 107 1.43 -0.19 -19.77
N THR A 108 2.19 0.43 -18.89
CA THR A 108 3.39 -0.15 -18.27
C THR A 108 3.24 -0.19 -16.77
N TYR A 109 3.95 -1.11 -16.11
CA TYR A 109 4.02 -1.16 -14.67
C TYR A 109 4.71 0.07 -14.10
N ARG A 110 4.24 0.55 -12.96
CA ARG A 110 4.84 1.66 -12.23
C ARG A 110 6.21 1.25 -11.68
N THR A 111 7.11 2.17 -11.68
CA THR A 111 8.41 2.06 -11.01
C THR A 111 8.55 3.21 -10.03
N VAL A 112 9.19 2.97 -8.91
CA VAL A 112 9.53 4.04 -7.97
C VAL A 112 10.82 4.70 -8.43
N SER A 113 10.83 6.02 -8.50
CA SER A 113 12.05 6.79 -8.79
C SER A 113 12.90 6.95 -7.53
N ASP A 114 14.21 7.13 -7.73
CA ASP A 114 15.14 7.42 -6.63
C ASP A 114 14.72 8.68 -5.85
N ASP A 115 14.22 9.70 -6.53
CA ASP A 115 13.74 10.92 -5.88
C ASP A 115 12.51 10.66 -5.00
N SER A 116 11.61 9.76 -5.42
CA SER A 116 10.48 9.33 -4.58
C SER A 116 10.97 8.54 -3.36
N LEU A 117 11.94 7.64 -3.52
CA LEU A 117 12.52 6.90 -2.40
C LEU A 117 13.26 7.80 -1.41
N ARG A 118 13.89 8.89 -1.85
CA ARG A 118 14.49 9.88 -0.94
C ARG A 118 13.44 10.57 -0.06
N GLN A 119 12.18 10.64 -0.47
CA GLN A 119 11.10 11.20 0.34
C GLN A 119 10.75 10.31 1.56
N VAL A 120 11.21 9.06 1.59
CA VAL A 120 11.06 8.16 2.75
C VAL A 120 11.91 8.61 3.95
N LEU A 121 12.93 9.46 3.75
CA LEU A 121 13.69 10.07 4.86
C LEU A 121 12.75 10.76 5.85
N GLY A 122 12.88 10.39 7.13
CA GLY A 122 12.05 10.91 8.21
C GLY A 122 10.66 10.27 8.31
N ILE A 123 10.44 9.10 7.69
CA ILE A 123 9.23 8.29 7.91
C ILE A 123 9.18 7.84 9.39
N ASP A 124 7.97 7.78 9.94
CA ASP A 124 7.75 7.27 11.30
C ASP A 124 7.67 5.74 11.28
N LEU A 125 8.83 5.12 11.12
CA LEU A 125 9.05 3.66 11.21
C LEU A 125 10.32 3.39 12.01
N ASP A 126 10.39 2.19 12.62
CA ASP A 126 11.61 1.76 13.28
C ASP A 126 12.75 1.62 12.25
N GLY A 127 13.95 2.10 12.62
CA GLY A 127 15.13 1.96 11.79
C GLY A 127 15.48 0.49 11.48
N ALA A 128 15.14 -0.45 12.37
CA ALA A 128 15.32 -1.87 12.13
C ALA A 128 14.41 -2.37 10.97
N THR A 129 13.19 -1.87 10.85
CA THR A 129 12.26 -2.16 9.74
C THR A 129 12.86 -1.74 8.41
N LEU A 130 13.29 -0.49 8.30
CA LEU A 130 13.94 0.01 7.09
C LEU A 130 15.26 -0.71 6.78
N GLY A 131 16.00 -1.10 7.82
CA GLY A 131 17.21 -1.91 7.69
C GLY A 131 16.92 -3.30 7.12
N ALA A 132 15.86 -3.97 7.58
CA ALA A 132 15.42 -5.26 7.04
C ALA A 132 14.97 -5.14 5.58
N MET A 133 14.23 -4.10 5.24
CA MET A 133 13.83 -3.83 3.85
C MET A 133 15.06 -3.57 2.97
N SER A 134 16.04 -2.82 3.47
CA SER A 134 17.32 -2.57 2.77
C SER A 134 18.08 -3.87 2.47
N LEU A 135 18.12 -4.80 3.44
CA LEU A 135 18.74 -6.11 3.28
C LEU A 135 18.04 -6.96 2.21
N ALA A 136 16.69 -6.96 2.20
CA ALA A 136 15.89 -7.67 1.22
C ALA A 136 16.18 -7.18 -0.21
N GLU A 137 16.25 -5.86 -0.39
CA GLU A 137 16.60 -5.22 -1.66
C GLU A 137 18.02 -5.60 -2.13
N ASP A 138 18.99 -5.44 -1.25
CA ASP A 138 20.39 -5.70 -1.63
C ASP A 138 20.61 -7.17 -2.02
N ARG A 139 19.99 -8.10 -1.28
CA ARG A 139 20.01 -9.53 -1.61
C ARG A 139 19.36 -9.83 -2.95
N ALA A 140 18.17 -9.25 -3.21
CA ALA A 140 17.49 -9.40 -4.50
C ALA A 140 18.35 -8.84 -5.64
N GLY A 141 18.98 -7.69 -5.45
CA GLY A 141 19.92 -7.10 -6.40
C GLY A 141 21.11 -7.99 -6.67
N PHE A 142 21.72 -8.58 -5.64
CA PHE A 142 22.83 -9.52 -5.78
C PHE A 142 22.41 -10.77 -6.58
N VAL A 143 21.24 -11.36 -6.27
CA VAL A 143 20.70 -12.51 -7.01
C VAL A 143 20.45 -12.16 -8.47
N MET A 144 19.82 -11.02 -8.77
CA MET A 144 19.55 -10.57 -10.13
C MET A 144 20.84 -10.36 -10.93
N GLU A 145 21.91 -9.85 -10.31
CA GLU A 145 23.21 -9.71 -10.96
C GLU A 145 23.80 -11.06 -11.37
N VAL A 146 23.79 -12.03 -10.44
CA VAL A 146 24.30 -13.38 -10.70
C VAL A 146 23.50 -14.10 -11.78
N LEU A 147 22.16 -13.95 -11.74
CA LEU A 147 21.27 -14.53 -12.77
C LEU A 147 21.46 -13.85 -14.12
N ALA A 148 21.69 -12.54 -14.16
CA ALA A 148 22.00 -11.79 -15.38
C ALA A 148 23.33 -12.22 -15.99
N ALA A 149 24.36 -12.46 -15.16
CA ALA A 149 25.65 -12.99 -15.63
C ALA A 149 25.56 -14.40 -16.20
N ARG A 150 24.43 -15.09 -16.01
CA ARG A 150 24.12 -16.43 -16.55
C ARG A 150 23.10 -16.40 -17.68
N ASP A 151 22.80 -15.23 -18.21
CA ASP A 151 21.79 -15.03 -19.25
C ASP A 151 20.41 -15.62 -18.88
N THR A 152 20.07 -15.65 -17.58
CA THR A 152 18.77 -16.16 -17.11
C THR A 152 17.63 -15.24 -17.58
N PRO A 153 16.58 -15.80 -18.22
CA PRO A 153 15.46 -14.99 -18.70
C PRO A 153 14.85 -14.11 -17.60
N GLY A 154 14.66 -12.82 -17.91
CA GLY A 154 14.09 -11.84 -17.00
C GLY A 154 15.09 -11.21 -16.02
N ALA A 155 16.29 -11.76 -15.84
CA ALA A 155 17.36 -11.13 -15.09
C ALA A 155 18.11 -10.10 -15.96
N THR A 156 18.35 -8.91 -15.40
CA THR A 156 19.13 -7.85 -16.05
C THR A 156 19.94 -7.06 -15.04
N LEU A 157 21.07 -6.51 -15.43
CA LEU A 157 21.85 -5.61 -14.58
C LEU A 157 21.04 -4.39 -14.14
N SER A 158 20.17 -3.86 -15.01
CA SER A 158 19.30 -2.75 -14.65
C SER A 158 18.31 -3.10 -13.54
N ARG A 159 17.84 -4.35 -13.43
CA ARG A 159 17.05 -4.81 -12.27
C ARG A 159 17.89 -4.87 -11.02
N SER A 160 19.09 -5.47 -11.13
CA SER A 160 20.05 -5.49 -10.02
C SER A 160 20.36 -4.09 -9.48
N ASP A 161 20.66 -3.15 -10.37
CA ASP A 161 21.01 -1.78 -10.00
C ASP A 161 19.83 -1.07 -9.28
N ARG A 162 18.59 -1.27 -9.74
CA ARG A 162 17.41 -0.70 -9.08
C ARG A 162 17.25 -1.22 -7.65
N HIS A 163 17.38 -2.53 -7.44
CA HIS A 163 17.33 -3.12 -6.12
C HIS A 163 18.44 -2.57 -5.22
N LYS A 164 19.70 -2.55 -5.69
CA LYS A 164 20.83 -2.03 -4.92
C LYS A 164 20.67 -0.55 -4.56
N THR A 165 20.15 0.26 -5.49
CA THR A 165 19.87 1.68 -5.24
C THR A 165 18.76 1.83 -4.20
N ALA A 166 17.66 1.07 -4.31
CA ALA A 166 16.59 1.08 -3.33
C ALA A 166 17.11 0.65 -1.95
N GLY A 167 17.90 -0.43 -1.88
CA GLY A 167 18.54 -0.87 -0.65
C GLY A 167 19.42 0.20 -0.01
N GLN A 168 20.23 0.91 -0.81
CA GLN A 168 21.06 2.01 -0.29
C GLN A 168 20.22 3.16 0.26
N LEU A 169 19.14 3.55 -0.41
CA LEU A 169 18.28 4.65 0.04
C LEU A 169 17.52 4.27 1.31
N LEU A 170 17.01 3.04 1.41
CA LEU A 170 16.36 2.52 2.61
C LEU A 170 17.33 2.43 3.80
N PHE A 171 18.57 1.98 3.58
CA PHE A 171 19.60 2.00 4.61
C PHE A 171 19.87 3.43 5.09
N THR A 172 19.99 4.37 4.18
CA THR A 172 20.19 5.79 4.55
C THR A 172 19.01 6.32 5.38
N ALA A 173 17.78 5.94 5.01
CA ALA A 173 16.57 6.34 5.72
C ALA A 173 16.45 5.66 7.11
N SER A 174 17.04 4.47 7.30
CA SER A 174 16.97 3.73 8.56
C SER A 174 17.71 4.41 9.72
N GLY A 175 18.70 5.24 9.43
CA GLY A 175 19.55 5.86 10.45
C GLY A 175 20.40 4.88 11.26
N LEU A 176 20.48 3.60 10.87
CA LEU A 176 21.26 2.58 11.55
C LEU A 176 22.76 2.90 11.45
N SER A 177 23.46 2.74 12.57
CA SER A 177 24.92 2.91 12.62
C SER A 177 25.70 1.74 12.00
N ARG A 178 25.07 0.58 11.92
CA ARG A 178 25.64 -0.63 11.31
C ARG A 178 24.80 -1.05 10.12
N ASP A 179 25.45 -1.21 8.97
CA ASP A 179 24.83 -1.70 7.74
C ASP A 179 24.45 -3.19 7.90
N PRO A 180 23.18 -3.57 7.73
CA PRO A 180 22.73 -4.97 7.80
C PRO A 180 23.04 -5.75 6.53
N ARG A 181 23.38 -5.08 5.43
CA ARG A 181 23.64 -5.73 4.14
C ARG A 181 24.95 -6.50 4.17
N GLU A 182 25.02 -7.57 3.41
CA GLU A 182 26.16 -8.45 3.36
C GLU A 182 27.00 -8.22 2.08
N LYS A 183 28.27 -8.53 2.14
CA LYS A 183 29.14 -8.44 0.94
C LYS A 183 28.88 -9.58 -0.04
N VAL A 184 28.43 -10.74 0.44
CA VAL A 184 28.17 -11.95 -0.34
C VAL A 184 27.03 -12.71 0.33
N TYR A 185 26.06 -13.13 -0.44
CA TYR A 185 24.93 -13.96 0.01
C TYR A 185 25.11 -15.43 -0.42
N ASP A 186 24.58 -16.36 0.38
CA ASP A 186 24.50 -17.75 -0.04
C ASP A 186 23.45 -17.93 -1.14
N ILE A 187 23.89 -18.25 -2.31
CA ILE A 187 23.06 -18.45 -3.51
C ILE A 187 23.21 -19.85 -4.11
N GLN A 188 23.72 -20.82 -3.36
CA GLN A 188 23.95 -22.18 -3.84
C GLN A 188 22.71 -22.80 -4.49
N LYS A 189 21.53 -22.62 -3.84
CA LYS A 189 20.26 -23.12 -4.37
C LYS A 189 19.87 -22.46 -5.71
N ILE A 190 20.12 -21.15 -5.82
CA ILE A 190 19.84 -20.37 -7.04
C ILE A 190 20.77 -20.80 -8.16
N LEU A 191 22.04 -21.03 -7.85
CA LEU A 191 23.02 -21.51 -8.82
C LEU A 191 22.71 -22.93 -9.33
N ALA A 192 22.11 -23.77 -8.48
CA ALA A 192 21.67 -25.11 -8.85
C ALA A 192 20.41 -25.11 -9.73
N SER A 193 19.56 -24.09 -9.60
CA SER A 193 18.27 -23.98 -10.31
C SER A 193 18.04 -22.54 -10.83
N PRO A 194 18.86 -22.07 -11.79
CA PRO A 194 18.86 -20.66 -12.18
C PRO A 194 17.60 -20.24 -12.96
N THR A 195 16.91 -21.16 -13.62
CA THR A 195 15.74 -20.85 -14.46
C THR A 195 14.41 -21.01 -13.76
N SER A 196 14.28 -22.00 -12.87
CA SER A 196 13.04 -22.30 -12.16
C SER A 196 13.32 -22.93 -10.81
N MET A 197 12.61 -22.48 -9.79
CA MET A 197 12.70 -22.99 -8.41
C MET A 197 11.30 -23.27 -7.84
N THR A 198 11.25 -24.13 -6.84
CA THR A 198 10.03 -24.34 -6.04
C THR A 198 9.96 -23.26 -4.97
N ASP A 199 8.91 -22.48 -5.00
CA ASP A 199 8.57 -21.55 -3.93
C ASP A 199 8.22 -22.32 -2.66
N SER A 200 8.98 -22.12 -1.60
CA SER A 200 8.80 -22.84 -0.34
C SER A 200 7.50 -22.49 0.39
N THR A 201 6.92 -21.33 0.11
CA THR A 201 5.68 -20.86 0.72
C THR A 201 4.45 -21.51 0.09
N THR A 202 4.46 -21.64 -1.25
CA THR A 202 3.29 -22.08 -2.01
C THR A 202 3.43 -23.48 -2.60
N GLY A 203 4.65 -24.02 -2.65
CA GLY A 203 4.95 -25.30 -3.31
C GLY A 203 4.95 -25.22 -4.85
N LEU A 204 4.77 -24.05 -5.43
CA LEU A 204 4.73 -23.85 -6.88
C LEU A 204 6.15 -23.84 -7.48
N SER A 205 6.29 -24.42 -8.68
CA SER A 205 7.47 -24.23 -9.50
C SER A 205 7.30 -22.97 -10.35
N VAL A 206 8.15 -21.97 -10.10
CA VAL A 206 8.08 -20.65 -10.74
C VAL A 206 9.45 -20.23 -11.29
N PRO A 207 9.52 -19.28 -12.23
CA PRO A 207 10.79 -18.72 -12.66
C PRO A 207 11.60 -18.18 -11.49
N THR A 208 12.89 -18.47 -11.42
CA THR A 208 13.76 -18.03 -10.31
C THR A 208 13.81 -16.52 -10.18
N THR A 209 13.78 -15.79 -11.29
CA THR A 209 13.71 -14.33 -11.30
C THR A 209 12.38 -13.81 -10.70
N ALA A 210 11.25 -14.48 -10.98
CA ALA A 210 9.96 -14.14 -10.42
C ALA A 210 9.90 -14.43 -8.90
N LEU A 211 10.52 -15.56 -8.48
CA LEU A 211 10.65 -15.89 -7.07
C LEU A 211 11.49 -14.86 -6.30
N THR A 212 12.59 -14.40 -6.88
CA THR A 212 13.44 -13.37 -6.28
C THR A 212 12.66 -12.08 -6.01
N GLU A 213 11.84 -11.63 -6.95
CA GLU A 213 11.01 -10.42 -6.80
C GLU A 213 9.94 -10.61 -5.71
N ILE A 214 9.22 -11.74 -5.73
CA ILE A 214 8.15 -11.98 -4.75
C ILE A 214 8.70 -12.19 -3.34
N ASP A 215 9.85 -12.83 -3.18
CA ASP A 215 10.49 -13.03 -1.88
C ASP A 215 11.00 -11.69 -1.32
N CYS A 216 11.56 -10.80 -2.15
CA CYS A 216 11.90 -9.44 -1.75
C CYS A 216 10.66 -8.70 -1.21
N ALA A 217 9.53 -8.76 -1.92
CA ALA A 217 8.28 -8.15 -1.46
C ALA A 217 7.77 -8.75 -0.15
N ARG A 218 7.81 -10.08 0.01
CA ARG A 218 7.39 -10.77 1.24
C ARG A 218 8.21 -10.38 2.45
N GLU A 219 9.53 -10.30 2.30
CA GLU A 219 10.41 -9.89 3.39
C GLU A 219 10.17 -8.43 3.82
N GLN A 220 9.93 -7.54 2.86
CA GLN A 220 9.58 -6.16 3.15
C GLN A 220 8.21 -6.05 3.84
N LEU A 221 7.20 -6.82 3.39
CA LEU A 221 5.90 -6.86 4.05
C LEU A 221 5.98 -7.44 5.48
N ALA A 222 6.82 -8.45 5.69
CA ALA A 222 7.07 -9.02 7.01
C ALA A 222 7.71 -7.98 7.95
N ALA A 223 8.72 -7.23 7.48
CA ALA A 223 9.34 -6.16 8.25
C ALA A 223 8.33 -5.08 8.67
N MET A 224 7.41 -4.71 7.78
CA MET A 224 6.33 -3.76 8.08
C MET A 224 5.32 -4.31 9.10
N ALA A 225 5.04 -5.62 9.08
CA ALA A 225 4.15 -6.27 10.04
C ALA A 225 4.76 -6.30 11.45
N ASP A 226 6.06 -6.55 11.56
CA ASP A 226 6.81 -6.56 12.82
C ASP A 226 6.86 -5.16 13.47
N ASP A 227 7.00 -4.10 12.68
CA ASP A 227 6.91 -2.72 13.15
C ASP A 227 5.54 -2.43 13.78
N GLY A 228 4.45 -2.80 13.12
CA GLY A 228 3.09 -2.64 13.61
C GLY A 228 2.82 -3.44 14.91
N ALA A 229 3.44 -4.59 15.09
CA ALA A 229 3.36 -5.36 16.33
C ALA A 229 4.15 -4.71 17.48
N SER A 230 5.33 -4.18 17.18
CA SER A 230 6.19 -3.48 18.15
C SER A 230 5.57 -2.18 18.64
N ALA A 231 4.92 -1.42 17.77
CA ALA A 231 4.20 -0.20 18.12
C ALA A 231 3.03 -0.47 19.08
N LYS A 232 2.29 -1.57 18.90
CA LYS A 232 1.22 -1.99 19.83
C LYS A 232 1.74 -2.35 21.21
N SER A 233 2.87 -3.05 21.30
CA SER A 233 3.50 -3.42 22.58
C SER A 233 3.94 -2.18 23.37
N LYS A 234 4.54 -1.20 22.72
CA LYS A 234 4.97 0.06 23.35
C LYS A 234 3.79 0.88 23.89
N HIS A 235 2.62 0.79 23.29
CA HIS A 235 1.43 1.53 23.73
C HIS A 235 0.73 0.88 24.92
N THR A 236 0.72 -0.46 25.02
CA THR A 236 0.15 -1.19 26.17
C THR A 236 0.96 -1.00 27.45
N ASP A 237 2.28 -0.90 27.38
CA ASP A 237 3.14 -0.68 28.54
C ASP A 237 2.99 0.73 29.16
N LYS A 238 2.64 1.74 28.35
CA LYS A 238 2.39 3.10 28.86
C LYS A 238 1.03 3.27 29.55
N THR A 239 0.05 2.42 29.28
CA THR A 239 -1.30 2.51 29.85
C THR A 239 -1.40 1.78 31.20
N GLY A 240 -0.43 0.92 31.56
CA GLY A 240 -0.44 0.07 32.76
C GLY A 240 0.09 0.71 34.04
N ASN A 241 0.61 1.94 34.04
CA ASN A 241 1.27 2.50 35.21
C ASN A 241 0.78 3.91 35.60
N ASN A 242 -0.53 4.06 35.83
CA ASN A 242 -1.03 5.26 36.48
C ASN A 242 -2.27 4.96 37.36
N THR A 243 -2.03 4.33 38.53
CA THR A 243 -2.94 4.36 39.67
C THR A 243 -2.13 4.69 40.90
N ASN A 244 -2.22 5.90 41.36
CA ASN A 244 -2.38 6.44 42.70
C ASN A 244 -1.65 7.79 42.89
N GLY A 245 -2.43 8.79 43.28
CA GLY A 245 -1.90 10.03 43.78
C GLY A 245 -3.02 11.12 43.86
N ASN A 246 -3.82 11.03 44.91
CA ASN A 246 -4.69 12.14 45.37
C ASN A 246 -3.86 13.39 45.63
N GLY A 247 -4.31 14.55 45.18
CA GLY A 247 -3.72 15.84 45.54
C GLY A 247 -4.48 16.99 44.85
N ASP A 248 -5.51 17.51 45.54
CA ASP A 248 -6.11 18.79 45.23
C ASP A 248 -5.10 19.91 45.19
N THR A 249 -5.07 20.70 44.13
CA THR A 249 -4.81 22.16 44.21
C THR A 249 -5.27 22.82 42.90
N ASP A 250 -6.23 23.72 43.02
CA ASP A 250 -6.61 24.73 42.04
C ASP A 250 -5.44 25.57 41.59
N SER A 251 -5.22 25.66 40.28
CA SER A 251 -4.60 26.84 39.68
C SER A 251 -4.97 26.89 38.19
N ALA A 252 -5.83 27.81 37.86
CA ALA A 252 -6.13 28.23 36.51
C ALA A 252 -4.89 28.86 35.89
N THR A 253 -4.40 28.28 34.84
CA THR A 253 -3.50 28.95 33.88
C THR A 253 -3.95 28.60 32.47
N ASP A 254 -4.37 29.65 31.81
CA ASP A 254 -4.60 29.85 30.39
C ASP A 254 -3.46 29.19 29.56
N THR A 255 -3.75 28.11 28.87
CA THR A 255 -2.84 27.53 27.86
C THR A 255 -3.52 27.64 26.51
N THR A 256 -3.10 28.68 25.81
CA THR A 256 -3.30 28.91 24.38
C THR A 256 -3.20 27.63 23.54
N ASP A 257 -4.28 27.40 22.77
CA ASP A 257 -4.40 26.44 21.68
C ASP A 257 -3.28 26.64 20.60
N VAL A 258 -2.22 25.86 20.66
CA VAL A 258 -1.15 25.85 19.65
C VAL A 258 -0.79 24.44 19.20
N ASN A 259 -1.70 23.48 19.02
CA ASN A 259 -1.28 22.15 18.56
C ASN A 259 -2.24 21.36 17.66
N ALA A 260 -3.34 21.95 17.20
CA ALA A 260 -4.25 21.21 16.31
C ALA A 260 -3.80 21.18 14.83
N THR A 261 -2.95 22.13 14.42
CA THR A 261 -2.50 22.24 13.01
C THR A 261 -1.27 21.39 12.71
N ASP A 262 -0.40 21.19 13.70
CA ASP A 262 0.88 20.47 13.51
C ASP A 262 0.70 18.94 13.42
N THR A 263 -0.22 18.37 14.17
CA THR A 263 -0.46 16.92 14.17
C THR A 263 -1.10 16.44 12.86
N ASN A 264 -1.88 17.27 12.19
CA ASN A 264 -2.55 16.90 10.94
C ASN A 264 -1.59 16.94 9.73
N THR A 265 -0.61 17.86 9.73
CA THR A 265 0.43 17.92 8.68
C THR A 265 1.42 16.76 8.79
N VAL A 266 1.83 16.38 9.99
CA VAL A 266 2.74 15.24 10.22
C VAL A 266 2.09 13.92 9.78
N GLY A 267 0.78 13.71 10.06
CA GLY A 267 0.04 12.54 9.62
C GLY A 267 0.01 12.41 8.09
N THR A 268 -0.30 13.49 7.39
CA THR A 268 -0.38 13.48 5.90
C THR A 268 0.98 13.27 5.23
N GLU A 269 2.07 13.75 5.82
CA GLU A 269 3.42 13.50 5.31
C GLU A 269 3.83 12.03 5.50
N ASN A 270 3.54 11.44 6.66
CA ASN A 270 3.84 10.03 6.90
C ASN A 270 3.04 9.12 5.96
N ASP A 271 1.76 9.42 5.73
CA ASP A 271 0.94 8.70 4.74
C ASP A 271 1.53 8.77 3.33
N ALA A 272 2.08 9.93 2.92
CA ALA A 272 2.75 10.08 1.64
C ALA A 272 4.00 9.17 1.54
N ARG A 273 4.79 9.09 2.61
CA ARG A 273 5.97 8.22 2.68
C ARG A 273 5.59 6.74 2.68
N LEU A 274 4.52 6.35 3.39
CA LEU A 274 3.97 5.00 3.37
C LEU A 274 3.48 4.60 1.97
N ARG A 275 2.88 5.53 1.20
CA ARG A 275 2.51 5.29 -0.20
C ARG A 275 3.73 4.99 -1.07
N VAL A 276 4.86 5.67 -0.84
CA VAL A 276 6.11 5.39 -1.57
C VAL A 276 6.60 3.97 -1.27
N LEU A 277 6.63 3.56 0.00
CA LEU A 277 7.01 2.19 0.37
C LEU A 277 6.04 1.15 -0.19
N SER A 278 4.74 1.38 -0.09
CA SER A 278 3.74 0.52 -0.71
C SER A 278 3.94 0.40 -2.22
N THR A 279 4.29 1.50 -2.90
CA THR A 279 4.58 1.49 -4.34
C THR A 279 5.86 0.72 -4.65
N LEU A 280 6.91 0.83 -3.83
CA LEU A 280 8.14 0.04 -3.98
C LEU A 280 7.83 -1.46 -3.89
N ILE A 281 7.17 -1.89 -2.81
CA ILE A 281 6.85 -3.30 -2.60
C ILE A 281 5.90 -3.81 -3.69
N SER A 282 4.86 -3.04 -4.06
CA SER A 282 3.95 -3.43 -5.14
C SER A 282 4.66 -3.54 -6.49
N SER A 283 5.72 -2.75 -6.74
CA SER A 283 6.51 -2.86 -7.97
C SER A 283 7.27 -4.18 -8.07
N HIS A 284 7.74 -4.76 -6.96
CA HIS A 284 8.33 -6.09 -6.93
C HIS A 284 7.27 -7.16 -7.21
N ILE A 285 6.09 -7.05 -6.60
CA ILE A 285 4.98 -7.98 -6.86
C ILE A 285 4.56 -7.94 -8.33
N THR A 286 4.39 -6.76 -8.92
CA THR A 286 4.06 -6.63 -10.36
C THR A 286 5.19 -7.12 -11.26
N SER A 287 6.45 -6.92 -10.86
CA SER A 287 7.62 -7.50 -11.55
C SER A 287 7.57 -9.03 -11.51
N ALA A 288 7.23 -9.62 -10.37
CA ALA A 288 7.06 -11.06 -10.25
C ALA A 288 5.96 -11.58 -11.17
N PHE A 289 4.79 -10.92 -11.24
CA PHE A 289 3.72 -11.28 -12.18
C PHE A 289 4.17 -11.19 -13.64
N ALA A 290 4.87 -10.11 -14.01
CA ALA A 290 5.43 -9.95 -15.35
C ALA A 290 6.45 -11.03 -15.74
N LEU A 291 7.11 -11.60 -14.74
CA LEU A 291 8.08 -12.68 -14.87
C LEU A 291 7.44 -14.09 -14.79
N GLY A 292 6.12 -14.18 -14.58
CA GLY A 292 5.36 -15.43 -14.58
C GLY A 292 5.01 -15.98 -13.21
N TYR A 293 5.10 -15.18 -12.12
CA TYR A 293 4.52 -15.57 -10.83
C TYR A 293 2.99 -15.45 -10.89
N PRO A 294 2.22 -16.39 -10.30
CA PRO A 294 0.75 -16.32 -10.29
C PRO A 294 0.21 -15.14 -9.48
N ASP A 295 -0.81 -14.46 -9.99
CA ASP A 295 -1.45 -13.29 -9.38
C ASP A 295 -2.66 -13.63 -8.48
N MET A 296 -2.91 -14.92 -8.22
CA MET A 296 -4.05 -15.39 -7.45
C MET A 296 -3.86 -15.20 -5.94
N ASP A 297 -4.94 -14.84 -5.25
CA ASP A 297 -4.98 -14.59 -3.79
C ASP A 297 -4.40 -15.74 -2.96
N ALA A 298 -4.68 -16.99 -3.34
CA ALA A 298 -4.20 -18.17 -2.63
C ALA A 298 -2.67 -18.26 -2.49
N PHE A 299 -1.93 -17.57 -3.36
CA PHE A 299 -0.46 -17.57 -3.35
C PHE A 299 0.16 -16.28 -2.82
N LEU A 300 -0.64 -15.24 -2.64
CA LEU A 300 -0.19 -13.92 -2.22
C LEU A 300 -0.49 -13.63 -0.75
N PHE A 301 -1.55 -14.24 -0.21
CA PHE A 301 -2.01 -14.06 1.17
C PHE A 301 -1.80 -15.32 2.04
N SER A 302 -0.92 -16.21 1.62
CA SER A 302 -0.58 -17.47 2.33
C SER A 302 0.41 -17.25 3.48
#